data_bbb2622d8859d57047b347ea347d09be
#
_entry.id   bbb2622d8859d57047b347ea347d09be
#
_cell.length_a   1.000
_cell.length_b   1.000
_cell.length_c   1.000
_cell.angle_alpha   90.00
_cell.angle_beta   90.00
_cell.angle_gamma   90.00
#
_symmetry.space_group_name_H-M   'P 1'
#
loop_
_entity.id
_entity.type
_entity.pdbx_description
1 polymer ?
#
loop_
_entity_poly.entity_id
_entity_poly.type
_entity_poly.pdbx_seq_one_letter_code
_entity_poly.pdbx_strand_id
1 'polypeptide(L)'
;QTSQKINQTNLNEADVISIHKESGKTCVQVFFFRSKQNWGNQAFYPKHDTDDSVQDILSSFISQFYENKTVPCLVITNFETNDKKLLEKTFSEKESKEIIIKLAKSKNEISVSKLAEKNAKQSLTQKLIQSDTNNNMVDKLSIKFKLNNNIDLIEVYDNSHIQGTDSIGALICFGNEGFVKKRYRKFNIKDEKITNDDYG
;
A
#
# COMPACT_ATOMS: atom_id res chain seq x y z
N GLN A 1 -3.30 -21.32 -5.21
CA GLN A 1 -4.30 -20.29 -5.50
C GLN A 1 -5.69 -20.88 -5.24
N THR A 2 -6.18 -20.73 -4.03
CA THR A 2 -7.59 -21.06 -3.71
C THR A 2 -8.41 -19.81 -4.07
N SER A 3 -9.02 -19.80 -5.25
CA SER A 3 -10.05 -18.83 -5.59
C SER A 3 -11.27 -19.10 -4.70
N GLN A 4 -11.34 -18.42 -3.56
CA GLN A 4 -12.58 -18.41 -2.78
C GLN A 4 -13.64 -17.71 -3.63
N LYS A 5 -14.62 -18.51 -4.08
CA LYS A 5 -15.82 -18.04 -4.77
C LYS A 5 -16.63 -17.16 -3.81
N ILE A 6 -16.33 -15.86 -3.78
CA ILE A 6 -17.26 -14.84 -3.27
C ILE A 6 -18.20 -14.48 -4.42
N ASN A 7 -18.92 -15.47 -4.93
CA ASN A 7 -19.92 -15.26 -5.95
C ASN A 7 -21.27 -15.09 -5.26
N GLN A 8 -21.93 -13.97 -5.53
CA GLN A 8 -23.26 -13.55 -5.09
C GLN A 8 -23.29 -12.91 -3.70
N THR A 9 -22.76 -11.72 -3.59
CA THR A 9 -23.17 -10.78 -2.54
C THR A 9 -24.31 -9.92 -3.09
N ASN A 10 -25.30 -9.59 -2.24
CA ASN A 10 -26.36 -8.61 -2.59
C ASN A 10 -25.84 -7.17 -2.67
N LEU A 11 -24.50 -6.98 -2.68
CA LEU A 11 -23.83 -5.70 -2.73
C LEU A 11 -23.72 -5.25 -4.19
N ASN A 12 -24.57 -4.32 -4.60
CA ASN A 12 -24.64 -3.86 -5.99
C ASN A 12 -23.46 -2.94 -6.34
N GLU A 13 -23.31 -1.84 -5.57
CA GLU A 13 -22.17 -0.91 -5.62
C GLU A 13 -21.72 -0.64 -4.21
N ALA A 14 -20.65 -1.29 -3.78
CA ALA A 14 -20.12 -1.12 -2.42
C ALA A 14 -18.61 -1.34 -2.39
N ASP A 15 -17.95 -0.67 -1.47
CA ASP A 15 -16.60 -1.01 -1.07
C ASP A 15 -16.62 -1.52 0.36
N VAL A 16 -15.97 -2.67 0.62
CA VAL A 16 -15.81 -3.21 1.96
C VAL A 16 -14.39 -2.95 2.40
N ILE A 17 -14.23 -2.12 3.42
CA ILE A 17 -12.95 -1.63 3.93
C ILE A 17 -12.74 -2.21 5.32
N SER A 18 -11.74 -3.05 5.47
CA SER A 18 -11.38 -3.62 6.77
C SER A 18 -9.95 -3.31 7.14
N ILE A 19 -9.75 -2.90 8.37
CA ILE A 19 -8.48 -2.49 8.94
C ILE A 19 -8.00 -3.52 9.97
N HIS A 20 -6.70 -3.81 9.96
CA HIS A 20 -6.01 -4.58 10.99
C HIS A 20 -4.76 -3.83 11.43
N LYS A 21 -4.61 -3.65 12.76
CA LYS A 21 -3.45 -2.99 13.39
C LYS A 21 -2.73 -4.02 14.24
N GLU A 22 -1.42 -4.15 14.05
CA GLU A 22 -0.56 -5.07 14.81
C GLU A 22 0.85 -4.48 14.90
N SER A 23 1.46 -4.53 16.09
CA SER A 23 2.83 -4.05 16.34
C SER A 23 3.08 -2.60 15.85
N GLY A 24 2.12 -1.70 16.08
CA GLY A 24 2.21 -0.29 15.70
C GLY A 24 2.12 -0.02 14.19
N LYS A 25 1.86 -1.04 13.38
CA LYS A 25 1.63 -0.91 11.93
C LYS A 25 0.22 -1.34 11.55
N THR A 26 -0.24 -0.87 10.41
CA THR A 26 -1.62 -1.06 9.99
C THR A 26 -1.68 -1.49 8.52
N CYS A 27 -2.61 -2.40 8.24
CA CYS A 27 -3.04 -2.72 6.88
C CYS A 27 -4.54 -2.48 6.75
N VAL A 28 -4.92 -1.81 5.68
CA VAL A 28 -6.33 -1.63 5.27
C VAL A 28 -6.54 -2.41 4.00
N GLN A 29 -7.49 -3.34 4.02
CA GLN A 29 -7.90 -4.11 2.86
C GLN A 29 -9.21 -3.57 2.32
N VAL A 30 -9.25 -3.27 1.03
CA VAL A 30 -10.44 -2.79 0.33
C VAL A 30 -10.87 -3.85 -0.68
N PHE A 31 -12.14 -4.28 -0.60
CA PHE A 31 -12.80 -5.13 -1.59
C PHE A 31 -13.77 -4.27 -2.39
N PHE A 32 -13.72 -4.36 -3.71
CA PHE A 32 -14.54 -3.58 -4.63
C PHE A 32 -15.69 -4.43 -5.16
N PHE A 33 -16.93 -4.01 -4.91
CA PHE A 33 -18.12 -4.65 -5.45
C PHE A 33 -18.81 -3.72 -6.44
N ARG A 34 -19.02 -4.19 -7.67
CA ARG A 34 -19.76 -3.50 -8.75
C ARG A 34 -20.66 -4.50 -9.44
N SER A 35 -21.90 -4.11 -9.68
CA SER A 35 -22.92 -4.97 -10.31
C SER A 35 -23.03 -6.35 -9.63
N LYS A 36 -23.00 -6.39 -8.29
CA LYS A 36 -23.06 -7.61 -7.45
C LYS A 36 -21.86 -8.56 -7.64
N GLN A 37 -20.81 -8.14 -8.31
CA GLN A 37 -19.58 -8.92 -8.53
C GLN A 37 -18.41 -8.31 -7.77
N ASN A 38 -17.53 -9.17 -7.31
CA ASN A 38 -16.25 -8.74 -6.73
C ASN A 38 -15.27 -8.41 -7.88
N TRP A 39 -14.93 -7.12 -8.02
CA TRP A 39 -13.98 -6.62 -9.02
C TRP A 39 -12.53 -6.70 -8.57
N GLY A 40 -12.27 -7.22 -7.38
CA GLY A 40 -10.96 -7.40 -6.84
C GLY A 40 -10.80 -6.77 -5.46
N ASN A 41 -9.58 -6.81 -4.98
CA ASN A 41 -9.23 -6.24 -3.69
C ASN A 41 -7.81 -5.70 -3.69
N GLN A 42 -7.52 -4.78 -2.76
CA GLN A 42 -6.21 -4.17 -2.65
C GLN A 42 -5.87 -3.90 -1.17
N ALA A 43 -4.60 -4.17 -0.82
CA ALA A 43 -4.05 -3.85 0.50
C ALA A 43 -3.34 -2.49 0.47
N PHE A 44 -3.56 -1.71 1.52
CA PHE A 44 -2.93 -0.41 1.75
C PHE A 44 -2.28 -0.38 3.13
N TYR A 45 -1.21 0.39 3.26
CA TYR A 45 -0.45 0.50 4.50
C TYR A 45 -0.31 1.99 4.86
N PRO A 46 -1.36 2.59 5.45
CA PRO A 46 -1.33 3.99 5.84
C PRO A 46 -0.23 4.25 6.87
N LYS A 47 0.43 5.39 6.76
CA LYS A 47 1.34 5.88 7.80
C LYS A 47 0.50 6.63 8.84
N HIS A 48 0.76 6.37 10.10
CA HIS A 48 0.08 6.96 11.25
C HIS A 48 0.99 6.92 12.45
N ASP A 49 0.66 7.66 13.49
CA ASP A 49 1.37 7.59 14.76
C ASP A 49 0.97 6.32 15.53
N THR A 50 1.88 5.84 16.37
CA THR A 50 1.69 4.56 17.09
C THR A 50 0.43 4.61 17.98
N ASP A 51 0.12 5.79 18.52
CA ASP A 51 -0.97 6.00 19.48
C ASP A 51 -2.32 6.29 18.83
N ASP A 52 -2.34 6.48 17.49
CA ASP A 52 -3.60 6.70 16.77
C ASP A 52 -4.57 5.54 16.97
N SER A 53 -5.83 5.85 17.21
CA SER A 53 -6.88 4.85 17.30
C SER A 53 -7.17 4.22 15.93
N VAL A 54 -7.66 2.98 15.93
CA VAL A 54 -8.07 2.30 14.69
C VAL A 54 -9.15 3.10 13.95
N GLN A 55 -10.04 3.76 14.70
CA GLN A 55 -11.11 4.59 14.17
C GLN A 55 -10.58 5.84 13.46
N ASP A 56 -9.57 6.52 14.05
CA ASP A 56 -8.96 7.70 13.45
C ASP A 56 -8.17 7.35 12.19
N ILE A 57 -7.39 6.25 12.24
CA ILE A 57 -6.66 5.75 11.08
C ILE A 57 -7.63 5.41 9.94
N LEU A 58 -8.74 4.76 10.25
CA LEU A 58 -9.73 4.36 9.26
C LEU A 58 -10.43 5.58 8.65
N SER A 59 -10.82 6.57 9.46
CA SER A 59 -11.43 7.85 9.01
C SER A 59 -10.49 8.60 8.08
N SER A 60 -9.24 8.77 8.48
CA SER A 60 -8.20 9.43 7.69
C SER A 60 -7.91 8.68 6.38
N PHE A 61 -7.83 7.35 6.45
CA PHE A 61 -7.65 6.51 5.26
C PHE A 61 -8.80 6.69 4.27
N ILE A 62 -10.06 6.61 4.72
CA ILE A 62 -11.24 6.73 3.87
C ILE A 62 -11.26 8.11 3.19
N SER A 63 -10.98 9.18 3.94
CA SER A 63 -10.91 10.54 3.41
C SER A 63 -9.88 10.66 2.29
N GLN A 64 -8.65 10.22 2.51
CA GLN A 64 -7.57 10.27 1.52
C GLN A 64 -7.81 9.32 0.33
N PHE A 65 -8.34 8.13 0.61
CA PHE A 65 -8.58 7.12 -0.42
C PHE A 65 -9.56 7.59 -1.48
N TYR A 66 -10.60 8.32 -1.07
CA TYR A 66 -11.62 8.84 -1.98
C TYR A 66 -11.37 10.29 -2.45
N GLU A 67 -10.25 10.90 -2.11
CA GLU A 67 -9.92 12.27 -2.56
C GLU A 67 -10.01 12.38 -4.10
N ASN A 68 -9.37 11.44 -4.81
CA ASN A 68 -9.30 11.42 -6.27
C ASN A 68 -9.98 10.19 -6.89
N LYS A 69 -10.94 9.58 -6.21
CA LYS A 69 -11.68 8.41 -6.68
C LYS A 69 -13.18 8.63 -6.50
N THR A 70 -13.96 7.97 -7.34
CA THR A 70 -15.42 7.92 -7.21
C THR A 70 -15.80 7.10 -5.98
N VAL A 71 -16.70 7.63 -5.18
CA VAL A 71 -17.21 6.97 -3.98
C VAL A 71 -18.45 6.14 -4.35
N PRO A 72 -18.52 4.84 -3.99
CA PRO A 72 -19.73 4.04 -4.19
C PRO A 72 -20.85 4.50 -3.23
N CYS A 73 -22.10 4.17 -3.55
CA CYS A 73 -23.23 4.51 -2.67
C CYS A 73 -23.11 3.92 -1.26
N LEU A 74 -22.34 2.84 -1.11
CA LEU A 74 -22.20 2.14 0.16
C LEU A 74 -20.73 1.82 0.46
N VAL A 75 -20.25 2.25 1.64
CA VAL A 75 -18.96 1.87 2.21
C VAL A 75 -19.22 1.10 3.51
N ILE A 76 -18.72 -0.13 3.57
CA ILE A 76 -18.88 -1.02 4.73
C ILE A 76 -17.54 -1.16 5.43
N THR A 77 -17.52 -1.01 6.74
CA THR A 77 -16.31 -1.03 7.56
C THR A 77 -16.39 -2.09 8.66
N ASN A 78 -15.22 -2.54 9.17
CA ASN A 78 -15.16 -3.44 10.33
C ASN A 78 -15.07 -2.70 11.67
N PHE A 79 -14.78 -1.41 11.66
CA PHE A 79 -14.82 -0.51 12.82
C PHE A 79 -15.63 0.75 12.51
N GLU A 80 -16.14 1.39 13.53
CA GLU A 80 -16.77 2.71 13.38
C GLU A 80 -15.71 3.74 12.99
N THR A 81 -16.14 4.76 12.25
CA THR A 81 -15.32 5.91 11.87
C THR A 81 -15.75 7.12 12.71
N ASN A 82 -14.80 7.82 13.31
CA ASN A 82 -15.10 8.96 14.19
C ASN A 82 -15.82 10.09 13.45
N ASP A 83 -15.46 10.34 12.19
CA ASP A 83 -16.00 11.43 11.36
C ASP A 83 -17.08 10.98 10.36
N LYS A 84 -17.78 9.88 10.68
CA LYS A 84 -18.76 9.26 9.78
C LYS A 84 -19.70 10.27 9.10
N LYS A 85 -20.40 11.10 9.90
CA LYS A 85 -21.38 12.06 9.38
C LYS A 85 -20.76 13.12 8.47
N LEU A 86 -19.55 13.56 8.80
CA LEU A 86 -18.81 14.53 8.00
C LEU A 86 -18.39 13.91 6.67
N LEU A 87 -17.84 12.69 6.69
CA LEU A 87 -17.45 11.96 5.49
C LEU A 87 -18.65 11.67 4.58
N GLU A 88 -19.76 11.16 5.12
CA GLU A 88 -21.00 10.93 4.37
C GLU A 88 -21.50 12.20 3.68
N LYS A 89 -21.53 13.33 4.39
CA LYS A 89 -21.96 14.61 3.84
C LYS A 89 -21.02 15.09 2.73
N THR A 90 -19.72 15.13 2.99
CA THR A 90 -18.71 15.60 2.02
C THR A 90 -18.73 14.75 0.75
N PHE A 91 -18.81 13.43 0.88
CA PHE A 91 -18.85 12.54 -0.27
C PHE A 91 -20.17 12.59 -1.03
N SER A 92 -21.29 12.76 -0.33
CA SER A 92 -22.59 12.91 -0.98
C SER A 92 -22.68 14.20 -1.79
N GLU A 93 -22.11 15.30 -1.29
CA GLU A 93 -21.98 16.57 -2.02
C GLU A 93 -21.06 16.40 -3.26
N LYS A 94 -19.91 15.75 -3.08
CA LYS A 94 -18.95 15.49 -4.17
C LYS A 94 -19.56 14.68 -5.30
N GLU A 95 -20.26 13.61 -4.99
CA GLU A 95 -20.80 12.65 -5.99
C GLU A 95 -22.22 12.98 -6.44
N SER A 96 -22.85 14.00 -5.84
CA SER A 96 -24.26 14.37 -6.08
C SER A 96 -25.23 13.20 -5.90
N LYS A 97 -24.96 12.31 -4.96
CA LYS A 97 -25.77 11.15 -4.59
C LYS A 97 -25.59 10.82 -3.12
N GLU A 98 -26.59 10.14 -2.52
CA GLU A 98 -26.47 9.67 -1.15
C GLU A 98 -25.38 8.62 -0.98
N ILE A 99 -24.45 8.83 -0.05
CA ILE A 99 -23.39 7.92 0.33
C ILE A 99 -23.52 7.54 1.78
N ILE A 100 -23.51 6.23 2.03
CA ILE A 100 -23.68 5.67 3.37
C ILE A 100 -22.39 4.95 3.77
N ILE A 101 -21.84 5.29 4.93
CA ILE A 101 -20.74 4.60 5.58
C ILE A 101 -21.30 3.85 6.79
N LYS A 102 -21.13 2.54 6.87
CA LYS A 102 -21.68 1.77 7.99
C LYS A 102 -20.82 0.57 8.39
N LEU A 103 -20.97 0.14 9.62
CA LEU A 103 -20.48 -1.16 10.06
C LEU A 103 -21.19 -2.31 9.34
N ALA A 104 -20.45 -3.40 9.11
CA ALA A 104 -21.02 -4.65 8.63
C ALA A 104 -22.08 -5.19 9.61
N LYS A 105 -23.33 -5.35 9.16
CA LYS A 105 -24.45 -5.81 10.02
C LYS A 105 -25.10 -7.10 9.51
N SER A 106 -25.32 -7.25 8.22
CA SER A 106 -25.90 -8.46 7.65
C SER A 106 -24.90 -9.62 7.64
N LYS A 107 -25.39 -10.86 7.63
CA LYS A 107 -24.52 -12.06 7.57
C LYS A 107 -23.51 -12.00 6.42
N ASN A 108 -23.94 -11.53 5.25
CA ASN A 108 -23.07 -11.39 4.08
C ASN A 108 -22.02 -10.29 4.28
N GLU A 109 -22.42 -9.11 4.76
CA GLU A 109 -21.49 -8.01 5.05
C GLU A 109 -20.43 -8.42 6.07
N ILE A 110 -20.86 -9.07 7.17
CA ILE A 110 -19.94 -9.58 8.20
C ILE A 110 -18.98 -10.61 7.61
N SER A 111 -19.45 -11.51 6.76
CA SER A 111 -18.61 -12.54 6.14
C SER A 111 -17.54 -11.92 5.25
N VAL A 112 -17.91 -10.96 4.40
CA VAL A 112 -16.96 -10.26 3.51
C VAL A 112 -16.01 -9.38 4.31
N SER A 113 -16.51 -8.66 5.32
CA SER A 113 -15.69 -7.83 6.19
C SER A 113 -14.65 -8.65 6.97
N LYS A 114 -15.03 -9.81 7.52
CA LYS A 114 -14.09 -10.74 8.18
C LYS A 114 -13.05 -11.29 7.21
N LEU A 115 -13.44 -11.57 5.96
CA LEU A 115 -12.48 -12.00 4.95
C LEU A 115 -11.49 -10.90 4.60
N ALA A 116 -11.98 -9.66 4.43
CA ALA A 116 -11.12 -8.50 4.20
C ALA A 116 -10.16 -8.26 5.38
N GLU A 117 -10.63 -8.39 6.62
CA GLU A 117 -9.80 -8.29 7.81
C GLU A 117 -8.73 -9.40 7.87
N LYS A 118 -9.12 -10.65 7.56
CA LYS A 118 -8.16 -11.76 7.45
C LYS A 118 -7.08 -11.49 6.41
N ASN A 119 -7.45 -10.96 5.25
CA ASN A 119 -6.50 -10.59 4.21
C ASN A 119 -5.60 -9.43 4.66
N ALA A 120 -6.16 -8.42 5.34
CA ALA A 120 -5.37 -7.34 5.93
C ALA A 120 -4.32 -7.86 6.91
N LYS A 121 -4.72 -8.77 7.81
CA LYS A 121 -3.81 -9.43 8.75
C LYS A 121 -2.70 -10.19 8.04
N GLN A 122 -3.03 -11.04 7.08
CA GLN A 122 -2.04 -11.82 6.32
C GLN A 122 -1.06 -10.92 5.57
N SER A 123 -1.57 -9.88 4.90
CA SER A 123 -0.74 -8.92 4.17
C SER A 123 0.18 -8.13 5.10
N LEU A 124 -0.30 -7.75 6.29
CA LEU A 124 0.52 -7.06 7.29
C LEU A 124 1.62 -7.98 7.82
N THR A 125 1.29 -9.21 8.19
CA THR A 125 2.27 -10.20 8.66
C THR A 125 3.37 -10.44 7.62
N GLN A 126 3.01 -10.61 6.34
CA GLN A 126 3.99 -10.77 5.26
C GLN A 126 4.90 -9.54 5.13
N LYS A 127 4.31 -8.34 5.21
CA LYS A 127 5.09 -7.09 5.14
C LYS A 127 6.05 -6.94 6.32
N LEU A 128 5.63 -7.30 7.53
CA LEU A 128 6.48 -7.28 8.74
C LEU A 128 7.67 -8.24 8.59
N ILE A 129 7.42 -9.49 8.19
CA ILE A 129 8.48 -10.49 7.97
C ILE A 129 9.47 -10.00 6.90
N GLN A 130 8.98 -9.41 5.80
CA GLN A 130 9.85 -8.88 4.76
C GLN A 130 10.69 -7.71 5.26
N SER A 131 10.11 -6.81 6.06
CA SER A 131 10.83 -5.69 6.69
C SER A 131 11.94 -6.19 7.62
N ASP A 132 11.65 -7.16 8.47
CA ASP A 132 12.64 -7.74 9.38
C ASP A 132 13.77 -8.45 8.61
N THR A 133 13.43 -9.15 7.53
CA THR A 133 14.43 -9.79 6.66
C THR A 133 15.33 -8.75 6.00
N ASN A 134 14.76 -7.64 5.50
CA ASN A 134 15.52 -6.56 4.88
C ASN A 134 16.46 -5.88 5.90
N ASN A 135 15.97 -5.59 7.11
CA ASN A 135 16.79 -5.03 8.18
C ASN A 135 17.96 -5.94 8.52
N ASN A 136 17.71 -7.25 8.70
CA ASN A 136 18.77 -8.23 8.94
C ASN A 136 19.81 -8.30 7.80
N MET A 137 19.42 -8.11 6.56
CA MET A 137 20.34 -8.05 5.42
C MET A 137 21.20 -6.79 5.45
N VAL A 138 20.60 -5.64 5.75
CA VAL A 138 21.31 -4.36 5.87
C VAL A 138 22.30 -4.40 7.02
N ASP A 139 21.93 -4.95 8.18
CA ASP A 139 22.82 -5.11 9.34
C ASP A 139 24.02 -6.02 9.00
N LYS A 140 23.80 -7.14 8.30
CA LYS A 140 24.88 -8.01 7.84
C LYS A 140 25.84 -7.30 6.89
N LEU A 141 25.35 -6.43 6.02
CA LEU A 141 26.19 -5.61 5.16
C LEU A 141 27.02 -4.62 5.97
N SER A 142 26.41 -3.94 6.95
CA SER A 142 27.11 -3.01 7.83
C SER A 142 28.28 -3.71 8.55
N ILE A 143 28.05 -4.89 9.09
CA ILE A 143 29.09 -5.72 9.75
C ILE A 143 30.18 -6.12 8.75
N LYS A 144 29.78 -6.62 7.56
CA LYS A 144 30.72 -7.11 6.53
C LYS A 144 31.63 -6.01 6.03
N PHE A 145 31.13 -4.81 5.84
CA PHE A 145 31.89 -3.65 5.40
C PHE A 145 32.52 -2.84 6.56
N LYS A 146 32.36 -3.29 7.82
CA LYS A 146 32.87 -2.64 9.02
C LYS A 146 32.48 -1.16 9.12
N LEU A 147 31.21 -0.87 8.79
CA LEU A 147 30.69 0.48 8.89
C LEU A 147 30.36 0.81 10.34
N ASN A 148 30.68 2.02 10.77
CA ASN A 148 30.48 2.46 12.15
C ASN A 148 29.07 3.00 12.42
N ASN A 149 28.26 3.20 11.37
CA ASN A 149 26.90 3.74 11.44
C ASN A 149 25.89 2.76 10.84
N ASN A 150 24.66 2.87 11.29
CA ASN A 150 23.55 2.15 10.65
C ASN A 150 23.39 2.60 9.20
N ILE A 151 23.14 1.66 8.33
CA ILE A 151 22.85 1.93 6.91
C ILE A 151 21.35 2.22 6.79
N ASP A 152 20.98 3.45 6.43
CA ASP A 152 19.59 3.82 6.15
C ASP A 152 19.23 3.58 4.68
N LEU A 153 20.21 3.71 3.78
CA LEU A 153 20.02 3.62 2.35
C LEU A 153 21.25 3.03 1.67
N ILE A 154 21.01 2.13 0.74
CA ILE A 154 22.02 1.59 -0.19
C ILE A 154 21.67 2.13 -1.57
N GLU A 155 22.62 2.78 -2.21
CA GLU A 155 22.52 3.26 -3.57
C GLU A 155 23.45 2.44 -4.46
N VAL A 156 22.91 1.90 -5.54
CA VAL A 156 23.67 1.11 -6.53
C VAL A 156 23.57 1.83 -7.86
N TYR A 157 24.72 2.11 -8.43
CA TYR A 157 24.87 2.69 -9.76
C TYR A 157 25.33 1.60 -10.71
N ASP A 158 24.70 1.53 -11.86
CA ASP A 158 25.04 0.60 -12.92
C ASP A 158 25.05 1.33 -14.26
N ASN A 159 26.08 1.12 -15.07
CA ASN A 159 26.21 1.72 -16.39
C ASN A 159 26.05 0.64 -17.45
N SER A 160 25.31 0.94 -18.49
CA SER A 160 25.09 0.05 -19.63
C SER A 160 25.17 0.84 -20.94
N HIS A 161 25.72 0.24 -21.97
CA HIS A 161 25.79 0.82 -23.31
C HIS A 161 25.51 -0.24 -24.39
N ILE A 162 25.04 0.20 -25.56
CA ILE A 162 24.84 -0.65 -26.74
C ILE A 162 26.04 -0.45 -27.67
N GLN A 163 27.02 -1.35 -27.64
CA GLN A 163 28.22 -1.32 -28.51
C GLN A 163 28.94 0.06 -28.53
N GLY A 164 29.01 0.71 -27.37
CA GLY A 164 29.67 2.01 -27.24
C GLY A 164 28.79 3.23 -27.58
N THR A 165 27.52 3.01 -27.88
CA THR A 165 26.54 4.08 -28.12
C THR A 165 25.42 4.05 -27.07
N ASP A 166 24.72 5.17 -26.92
CA ASP A 166 23.55 5.29 -26.05
C ASP A 166 23.81 4.84 -24.60
N SER A 167 24.91 5.29 -24.02
CA SER A 167 25.29 4.97 -22.65
C SER A 167 24.26 5.49 -21.64
N ILE A 168 23.83 4.61 -20.76
CA ILE A 168 22.80 4.86 -19.76
C ILE A 168 23.32 4.46 -18.38
N GLY A 169 23.25 5.40 -17.43
CA GLY A 169 23.42 5.10 -16.02
C GLY A 169 22.08 4.88 -15.33
N ALA A 170 21.99 3.88 -14.46
CA ALA A 170 20.85 3.62 -13.61
C ALA A 170 21.22 3.75 -12.13
N LEU A 171 20.38 4.42 -11.34
CA LEU A 171 20.45 4.45 -9.89
C LEU A 171 19.31 3.64 -9.32
N ILE A 172 19.64 2.63 -8.51
CA ILE A 172 18.72 1.81 -7.74
C ILE A 172 18.96 2.08 -6.26
N CYS A 173 17.89 2.25 -5.49
CA CYS A 173 17.96 2.52 -4.06
C CYS A 173 17.26 1.42 -3.28
N PHE A 174 17.91 0.96 -2.20
CA PHE A 174 17.39 -0.05 -1.27
C PHE A 174 17.55 0.46 0.17
N GLY A 175 16.49 0.39 0.95
CA GLY A 175 16.47 0.78 2.36
C GLY A 175 15.82 -0.28 3.24
N ASN A 176 15.57 0.04 4.51
CA ASN A 176 15.01 -0.88 5.50
C ASN A 176 13.64 -1.46 5.10
N GLU A 177 12.85 -0.72 4.33
CA GLU A 177 11.55 -1.20 3.79
C GLU A 177 11.69 -1.90 2.42
N GLY A 178 12.92 -2.11 1.91
CA GLY A 178 13.19 -2.70 0.60
C GLY A 178 13.49 -1.67 -0.49
N PHE A 179 13.18 -2.01 -1.74
CA PHE A 179 13.47 -1.15 -2.89
C PHE A 179 12.68 0.16 -2.89
N VAL A 180 13.39 1.30 -2.86
CA VAL A 180 12.81 2.66 -2.84
C VAL A 180 12.64 3.17 -4.27
N LYS A 181 11.66 2.64 -5.00
CA LYS A 181 11.42 2.93 -6.43
C LYS A 181 11.27 4.43 -6.75
N LYS A 182 10.75 5.25 -5.82
CA LYS A 182 10.63 6.72 -5.98
C LYS A 182 11.97 7.43 -6.14
N ARG A 183 13.06 6.82 -5.67
CA ARG A 183 14.43 7.34 -5.76
C ARG A 183 15.20 6.82 -6.96
N TYR A 184 14.67 5.91 -7.74
CA TYR A 184 15.31 5.43 -8.96
C TYR A 184 15.50 6.56 -9.95
N ARG A 185 16.68 6.60 -10.58
CA ARG A 185 17.01 7.57 -11.61
C ARG A 185 17.65 6.85 -12.79
N LYS A 186 17.43 7.43 -13.95
CA LYS A 186 18.07 7.06 -15.20
C LYS A 186 18.81 8.29 -15.73
N PHE A 187 20.06 8.10 -16.11
CA PHE A 187 20.93 9.14 -16.62
C PHE A 187 21.36 8.79 -18.04
N ASN A 188 21.26 9.72 -18.97
CA ASN A 188 21.86 9.55 -20.29
C ASN A 188 23.29 10.11 -20.20
N ILE A 189 24.27 9.26 -20.46
CA ILE A 189 25.70 9.63 -20.46
C ILE A 189 26.02 10.16 -21.86
N LYS A 190 26.34 11.43 -21.95
CA LYS A 190 26.58 12.14 -23.24
C LYS A 190 28.03 12.15 -23.69
N ASP A 191 28.97 11.82 -22.81
CA ASP A 191 30.39 11.85 -23.13
C ASP A 191 30.82 10.52 -23.72
N GLU A 192 31.10 10.52 -25.02
CA GLU A 192 31.54 9.33 -25.77
C GLU A 192 32.92 8.84 -25.35
N LYS A 193 33.73 9.66 -24.68
CA LYS A 193 35.09 9.30 -24.27
C LYS A 193 35.10 8.30 -23.08
N ILE A 194 34.04 8.27 -22.30
CA ILE A 194 33.91 7.39 -21.11
C ILE A 194 33.00 6.22 -21.34
N THR A 195 32.51 5.97 -22.55
CA THR A 195 31.56 4.91 -22.88
C THR A 195 32.09 3.49 -22.63
N ASN A 196 33.42 3.29 -22.53
CA ASN A 196 34.05 2.00 -22.26
C ASN A 196 34.83 1.99 -20.93
N ASP A 197 34.70 3.03 -20.12
CA ASP A 197 35.38 3.13 -18.84
C ASP A 197 34.34 3.19 -17.70
N ASP A 198 34.14 2.05 -17.03
CA ASP A 198 33.19 1.94 -15.91
C ASP A 198 33.68 2.68 -14.66
N TYR A 199 34.91 3.22 -14.66
CA TYR A 199 35.59 3.86 -13.54
C TYR A 199 36.04 5.31 -13.81
N GLY A 200 35.85 5.80 -15.01
CA GLY A 200 36.25 7.12 -15.47
C GLY A 200 35.46 8.31 -14.97
#